data_62d88562085a1ae4a4c832085d5c1964
#
_entry.id   62d88562085a1ae4a4c832085d5c1964
#
_cell.length_a   1.000
_cell.length_b   1.000
_cell.length_c   1.000
_cell.angle_alpha   90.00
_cell.angle_beta   90.00
_cell.angle_gamma   90.00
#
_symmetry.space_group_name_H-M   'P 1'
#
loop_
_entity.id
_entity.type
_entity.pdbx_description
1 polymer ?
#
loop_
_entity_poly.entity_id
_entity_poly.type
_entity_poly.pdbx_seq_one_letter_code
_entity_poly.pdbx_strand_id
1 'polypeptide(L)'
;MNDIPKGRTKDDIKVREKLIKDFYAHWISEHPDKKVWNHDLGTFIYVKFLSINETYEKAARDYNSTLAVFHLTEILENAVTIDEKATNRKTKNQKQFEKLIILKYGEVKLTVGLQRSTQEMVQYCITVPDEAGSKNKATTEK
;
A
#
# COMPACT_ATOMS: atom_id res chain seq x y z
N MET A 1 17.16 10.31 14.60
CA MET A 1 16.29 9.45 13.79
C MET A 1 16.86 8.08 13.67
N ASN A 2 16.06 7.08 13.88
CA ASN A 2 16.55 5.72 13.81
C ASN A 2 16.68 5.26 12.38
N ASP A 3 17.72 4.52 12.11
CA ASP A 3 17.89 3.95 10.79
C ASP A 3 16.86 2.84 10.58
N ILE A 4 16.34 2.77 9.37
CA ILE A 4 15.41 1.72 8.99
C ILE A 4 16.24 0.55 8.49
N PRO A 5 16.07 -0.65 9.06
CA PRO A 5 16.86 -1.79 8.61
C PRO A 5 16.53 -2.17 7.18
N LYS A 6 17.56 -2.56 6.44
CA LYS A 6 17.42 -2.90 5.02
C LYS A 6 17.36 -4.41 4.77
N GLY A 7 17.68 -5.20 5.77
CA GLY A 7 17.73 -6.66 5.59
C GLY A 7 16.38 -7.33 5.61
N ARG A 8 16.39 -8.63 5.46
CA ARG A 8 15.16 -9.42 5.40
C ARG A 8 15.05 -10.45 6.52
N THR A 9 15.78 -10.24 7.61
CA THR A 9 15.63 -11.10 8.78
C THR A 9 14.29 -10.85 9.45
N LYS A 10 13.84 -11.79 10.25
CA LYS A 10 12.58 -11.60 10.97
C LYS A 10 12.64 -10.37 11.86
N ASP A 11 13.78 -10.10 12.47
CA ASP A 11 13.91 -8.93 13.33
C ASP A 11 13.83 -7.64 12.53
N ASP A 12 14.47 -7.58 11.35
CA ASP A 12 14.40 -6.41 10.50
C ASP A 12 12.97 -6.15 10.05
N ILE A 13 12.25 -7.20 9.67
CA ILE A 13 10.85 -7.06 9.24
C ILE A 13 9.99 -6.55 10.40
N LYS A 14 10.19 -7.07 11.61
CA LYS A 14 9.42 -6.61 12.76
C LYS A 14 9.65 -5.14 13.06
N VAL A 15 10.89 -4.67 12.91
CA VAL A 15 11.20 -3.25 13.11
C VAL A 15 10.42 -2.41 12.10
N ARG A 16 10.45 -2.82 10.83
CA ARG A 16 9.72 -2.08 9.80
C ARG A 16 8.21 -2.13 10.01
N GLU A 17 7.67 -3.28 10.44
CA GLU A 17 6.23 -3.38 10.76
C GLU A 17 5.83 -2.36 11.82
N LYS A 18 6.63 -2.26 12.88
CA LYS A 18 6.35 -1.31 13.94
C LYS A 18 6.43 0.13 13.44
N LEU A 19 7.43 0.44 12.62
CA LEU A 19 7.58 1.79 12.07
C LEU A 19 6.37 2.16 11.21
N ILE A 20 5.86 1.23 10.42
CA ILE A 20 4.68 1.47 9.58
C ILE A 20 3.44 1.70 10.45
N LYS A 21 3.24 0.86 11.47
CA LYS A 21 2.10 1.03 12.38
C LYS A 21 2.16 2.37 13.10
N ASP A 22 3.34 2.76 13.58
CA ASP A 22 3.51 4.03 14.26
C ASP A 22 3.26 5.20 13.31
N PHE A 23 3.70 5.07 12.06
CA PHE A 23 3.44 6.07 11.04
C PHE A 23 1.94 6.27 10.82
N TYR A 24 1.20 5.18 10.65
CA TYR A 24 -0.26 5.27 10.43
C TYR A 24 -0.97 5.88 11.65
N ALA A 25 -0.55 5.52 12.85
CA ALA A 25 -1.15 6.08 14.05
C ALA A 25 -0.99 7.60 14.09
N HIS A 26 0.20 8.07 13.75
CA HIS A 26 0.47 9.50 13.68
C HIS A 26 -0.30 10.17 12.54
N TRP A 27 -0.30 9.53 11.36
CA TRP A 27 -1.00 10.05 10.19
C TRP A 27 -2.50 10.22 10.48
N ILE A 28 -3.11 9.23 11.13
CA ILE A 28 -4.53 9.29 11.48
C ILE A 28 -4.80 10.44 12.45
N SER A 29 -3.89 10.70 13.39
CA SER A 29 -4.06 11.80 14.31
C SER A 29 -4.07 13.15 13.59
N GLU A 30 -3.37 13.24 12.46
CA GLU A 30 -3.32 14.46 11.65
C GLU A 30 -4.41 14.49 10.58
N HIS A 31 -5.04 13.36 10.29
CA HIS A 31 -6.08 13.25 9.25
C HIS A 31 -7.31 12.55 9.86
N PRO A 32 -8.06 13.25 10.71
CA PRO A 32 -9.17 12.60 11.44
C PRO A 32 -10.29 12.07 10.53
N ASP A 33 -10.45 12.61 9.32
CA ASP A 33 -11.40 12.07 8.36
C ASP A 33 -10.86 10.87 7.59
N LYS A 34 -9.57 10.55 7.73
CA LYS A 34 -8.96 9.34 7.21
C LYS A 34 -9.15 9.14 5.71
N LYS A 35 -9.08 10.21 4.95
CA LYS A 35 -9.25 10.13 3.49
C LYS A 35 -8.41 11.17 2.78
N VAL A 36 -8.05 10.89 1.53
CA VAL A 36 -7.28 11.80 0.69
C VAL A 36 -7.90 11.78 -0.70
N TRP A 37 -8.07 12.95 -1.28
CA TRP A 37 -8.59 13.07 -2.65
C TRP A 37 -7.55 12.62 -3.65
N ASN A 38 -7.93 11.70 -4.54
CA ASN A 38 -7.05 11.26 -5.62
C ASN A 38 -7.47 11.95 -6.91
N HIS A 39 -6.52 12.61 -7.56
CA HIS A 39 -6.80 13.41 -8.75
C HIS A 39 -7.25 12.57 -9.94
N ASP A 40 -6.68 11.39 -10.11
CA ASP A 40 -6.99 10.55 -11.27
C ASP A 40 -8.35 9.85 -11.10
N LEU A 41 -8.62 9.32 -9.92
CA LEU A 41 -9.91 8.67 -9.67
C LEU A 41 -11.05 9.68 -9.53
N GLY A 42 -10.74 10.93 -9.18
CA GLY A 42 -11.76 11.95 -8.97
C GLY A 42 -12.62 11.68 -7.76
N THR A 43 -12.09 11.02 -6.75
CA THR A 43 -12.80 10.72 -5.51
C THR A 43 -11.80 10.53 -4.38
N PHE A 44 -12.31 10.39 -3.16
CA PHE A 44 -11.47 10.15 -1.99
C PHE A 44 -11.05 8.69 -1.91
N ILE A 45 -9.82 8.47 -1.44
CA ILE A 45 -9.37 7.14 -1.03
C ILE A 45 -9.33 7.14 0.49
N TYR A 46 -9.99 6.19 1.10
CA TYR A 46 -10.10 6.08 2.55
C TYR A 46 -9.03 5.15 3.11
N VAL A 47 -8.49 5.50 4.28
CA VAL A 47 -7.55 4.66 5.02
C VAL A 47 -8.30 4.05 6.19
N LYS A 48 -8.49 2.74 6.18
CA LYS A 48 -9.25 2.03 7.21
C LYS A 48 -8.31 1.06 7.94
N PHE A 49 -8.82 0.40 8.96
CA PHE A 49 -8.04 -0.58 9.70
C PHE A 49 -7.46 -1.65 8.78
N LEU A 50 -8.26 -2.13 7.85
CA LEU A 50 -7.82 -3.05 6.81
C LEU A 50 -6.61 -2.50 6.03
N SER A 51 -6.62 -1.21 5.71
CA SER A 51 -5.52 -0.59 4.97
C SER A 51 -4.20 -0.73 5.72
N ILE A 52 -4.24 -0.48 7.01
CA ILE A 52 -3.06 -0.56 7.85
C ILE A 52 -2.56 -1.99 7.91
N ASN A 53 -3.45 -2.95 8.16
CA ASN A 53 -3.07 -4.35 8.30
C ASN A 53 -2.47 -4.92 7.03
N GLU A 54 -3.08 -4.66 5.87
CA GLU A 54 -2.56 -5.18 4.61
C GLU A 54 -1.23 -4.52 4.25
N THR A 55 -1.12 -3.22 4.53
CA THR A 55 0.10 -2.50 4.16
C THR A 55 1.28 -2.92 5.02
N TYR A 56 1.12 -2.98 6.36
CA TYR A 56 2.29 -3.29 7.16
C TYR A 56 2.77 -4.72 6.93
N GLU A 57 1.88 -5.65 6.66
CA GLU A 57 2.31 -7.02 6.40
C GLU A 57 3.12 -7.12 5.11
N LYS A 58 2.69 -6.44 4.07
CA LYS A 58 3.32 -6.55 2.75
C LYS A 58 4.51 -5.62 2.58
N ALA A 59 4.35 -4.36 2.98
CA ALA A 59 5.40 -3.37 2.78
C ALA A 59 6.61 -3.61 3.67
N ALA A 60 6.39 -4.14 4.87
CA ALA A 60 7.50 -4.36 5.80
C ALA A 60 8.46 -5.44 5.35
N ARG A 61 8.07 -6.28 4.40
CA ARG A 61 8.94 -7.34 3.87
C ARG A 61 10.11 -6.77 3.07
N ASP A 62 10.02 -5.52 2.69
CA ASP A 62 10.95 -4.90 1.77
C ASP A 62 11.24 -3.47 2.22
N TYR A 63 12.51 -3.10 2.14
CA TYR A 63 12.95 -1.77 2.57
C TYR A 63 12.31 -0.65 1.74
N ASN A 64 12.33 -0.80 0.41
CA ASN A 64 11.81 0.25 -0.48
C ASN A 64 10.30 0.42 -0.32
N SER A 65 9.58 -0.66 -0.13
CA SER A 65 8.13 -0.58 0.11
C SER A 65 7.84 0.13 1.43
N THR A 66 8.64 -0.14 2.46
CA THR A 66 8.51 0.54 3.75
C THR A 66 8.72 2.04 3.59
N LEU A 67 9.76 2.44 2.87
CA LEU A 67 10.02 3.87 2.64
C LEU A 67 8.86 4.54 1.91
N ALA A 68 8.25 3.85 0.96
CA ALA A 68 7.12 4.38 0.20
C ALA A 68 5.95 4.73 1.11
N VAL A 69 5.66 3.91 2.11
CA VAL A 69 4.53 4.14 3.02
C VAL A 69 4.63 5.50 3.70
N PHE A 70 5.85 5.97 3.97
CA PHE A 70 6.04 7.26 4.65
C PHE A 70 5.67 8.45 3.78
N HIS A 71 5.36 8.23 2.50
CA HIS A 71 4.86 9.25 1.59
C HIS A 71 3.37 9.04 1.27
N LEU A 72 2.63 8.51 2.23
CA LEU A 72 1.24 8.09 2.04
C LEU A 72 0.35 9.15 1.40
N THR A 73 0.33 10.37 1.93
CA THR A 73 -0.54 11.42 1.39
C THR A 73 -0.21 11.71 -0.07
N GLU A 74 1.06 11.86 -0.38
CA GLU A 74 1.50 12.16 -1.74
C GLU A 74 1.10 11.05 -2.72
N ILE A 75 1.25 9.79 -2.30
CA ILE A 75 0.90 8.64 -3.13
C ILE A 75 -0.61 8.60 -3.35
N LEU A 76 -1.39 8.77 -2.29
CA LEU A 76 -2.86 8.73 -2.40
C LEU A 76 -3.39 9.86 -3.29
N GLU A 77 -2.77 11.04 -3.23
CA GLU A 77 -3.21 12.15 -4.06
C GLU A 77 -2.89 11.98 -5.54
N ASN A 78 -1.72 11.45 -5.84
CA ASN A 78 -1.15 11.56 -7.18
C ASN A 78 -1.03 10.27 -7.98
N ALA A 79 -1.25 9.12 -7.37
CA ALA A 79 -1.14 7.86 -8.10
C ALA A 79 -2.19 7.78 -9.21
N VAL A 80 -1.80 7.20 -10.34
CA VAL A 80 -2.62 7.14 -11.55
C VAL A 80 -3.02 5.70 -11.84
N THR A 81 -4.28 5.49 -12.20
CA THR A 81 -4.82 4.16 -12.48
C THR A 81 -4.13 3.54 -13.69
N ILE A 82 -3.67 2.31 -13.54
CA ILE A 82 -3.05 1.57 -14.64
C ILE A 82 -3.78 0.25 -14.94
N ASP A 83 -4.58 -0.28 -14.01
CA ASP A 83 -5.23 -1.57 -14.23
C ASP A 83 -6.39 -1.75 -13.25
N GLU A 84 -7.29 -2.68 -13.54
CA GLU A 84 -8.33 -3.13 -12.64
C GLU A 84 -8.27 -4.65 -12.58
N LYS A 85 -8.52 -5.21 -11.41
CA LYS A 85 -8.46 -6.65 -11.22
C LYS A 85 -9.71 -7.16 -10.50
N ALA A 86 -10.10 -8.37 -10.83
CA ALA A 86 -11.13 -9.06 -10.09
C ALA A 86 -10.61 -9.39 -8.69
N THR A 87 -11.51 -9.43 -7.72
CA THR A 87 -11.13 -9.79 -6.37
C THR A 87 -11.10 -11.29 -6.21
N ASN A 88 -10.26 -11.77 -5.32
CA ASN A 88 -10.23 -13.17 -4.94
C ASN A 88 -11.24 -13.37 -3.80
N ARG A 89 -12.39 -13.93 -4.11
CA ARG A 89 -13.45 -14.08 -3.12
C ARG A 89 -13.13 -15.10 -2.03
N LYS A 90 -12.08 -15.89 -2.22
CA LYS A 90 -11.64 -16.82 -1.20
C LYS A 90 -10.74 -16.15 -0.16
N THR A 91 -10.20 -14.99 -0.48
CA THR A 91 -9.35 -14.25 0.44
C THR A 91 -10.24 -13.37 1.33
N LYS A 92 -10.14 -13.56 2.63
CA LYS A 92 -11.00 -12.89 3.58
C LYS A 92 -11.09 -11.38 3.35
N ASN A 93 -9.96 -10.73 3.15
CA ASN A 93 -9.97 -9.28 3.00
C ASN A 93 -10.44 -8.80 1.64
N GLN A 94 -10.20 -9.58 0.59
CA GLN A 94 -10.60 -9.14 -0.75
C GLN A 94 -12.08 -9.35 -1.05
N LYS A 95 -12.73 -10.28 -0.40
CA LYS A 95 -14.14 -10.58 -0.71
C LYS A 95 -15.09 -9.43 -0.41
N GLN A 96 -14.67 -8.48 0.41
CA GLN A 96 -15.51 -7.31 0.70
C GLN A 96 -15.46 -6.24 -0.38
N PHE A 97 -14.61 -6.43 -1.39
CA PHE A 97 -14.47 -5.47 -2.48
C PHE A 97 -15.10 -6.01 -3.77
N GLU A 98 -15.72 -5.11 -4.54
CA GLU A 98 -16.24 -5.47 -5.86
C GLU A 98 -15.09 -5.67 -6.84
N LYS A 99 -14.06 -4.83 -6.75
CA LYS A 99 -12.91 -4.90 -7.63
C LYS A 99 -11.72 -4.24 -6.95
N LEU A 100 -10.54 -4.54 -7.44
CA LEU A 100 -9.32 -3.86 -7.02
C LEU A 100 -8.83 -3.00 -8.18
N ILE A 101 -8.32 -1.83 -7.84
CA ILE A 101 -7.78 -0.89 -8.83
C ILE A 101 -6.31 -0.73 -8.50
N ILE A 102 -5.47 -0.86 -9.52
CA ILE A 102 -4.04 -0.69 -9.37
C ILE A 102 -3.65 0.68 -9.89
N LEU A 103 -2.99 1.45 -9.03
CA LEU A 103 -2.49 2.77 -9.39
C LEU A 103 -0.98 2.77 -9.25
N LYS A 104 -0.36 3.71 -9.91
CA LYS A 104 1.10 3.83 -9.89
C LYS A 104 1.52 5.27 -9.64
N TYR A 105 2.55 5.43 -8.81
CA TYR A 105 3.18 6.72 -8.55
C TYR A 105 4.69 6.48 -8.57
N GLY A 106 5.36 6.84 -9.68
CA GLY A 106 6.74 6.47 -9.87
C GLY A 106 6.89 4.95 -9.87
N GLU A 107 7.69 4.42 -8.98
CA GLU A 107 7.86 2.98 -8.84
C GLU A 107 6.93 2.36 -7.80
N VAL A 108 6.10 3.18 -7.16
CA VAL A 108 5.21 2.71 -6.12
C VAL A 108 3.93 2.16 -6.73
N LYS A 109 3.52 0.99 -6.28
CA LYS A 109 2.25 0.39 -6.66
C LYS A 109 1.27 0.58 -5.50
N LEU A 110 0.15 1.22 -5.79
CA LEU A 110 -0.93 1.41 -4.83
C LEU A 110 -2.10 0.54 -5.27
N THR A 111 -2.58 -0.33 -4.39
CA THR A 111 -3.78 -1.11 -4.65
C THR A 111 -4.93 -0.52 -3.83
N VAL A 112 -6.05 -0.25 -4.49
CA VAL A 112 -7.24 0.32 -3.88
C VAL A 112 -8.41 -0.60 -4.19
N GLY A 113 -9.28 -0.83 -3.22
CA GLY A 113 -10.47 -1.65 -3.43
C GLY A 113 -11.74 -0.82 -3.36
N LEU A 114 -12.70 -1.12 -4.23
CA LEU A 114 -14.04 -0.54 -4.14
C LEU A 114 -14.86 -1.39 -3.20
N GLN A 115 -15.13 -0.87 -2.00
CA GLN A 115 -15.81 -1.63 -0.96
C GLN A 115 -17.30 -1.78 -1.26
N ARG A 116 -17.81 -3.03 -1.21
CA ARG A 116 -19.20 -3.31 -1.59
C ARG A 116 -20.21 -2.59 -0.70
N SER A 117 -19.99 -2.63 0.60
CA SER A 117 -20.98 -2.12 1.54
C SER A 117 -21.11 -0.61 1.54
N THR A 118 -20.04 0.12 1.26
CA THR A 118 -20.01 1.57 1.37
C THR A 118 -19.84 2.26 0.02
N GLN A 119 -19.42 1.54 -1.00
CA GLN A 119 -19.03 2.09 -2.31
C GLN A 119 -17.88 3.08 -2.20
N GLU A 120 -17.06 2.94 -1.16
CA GLU A 120 -15.89 3.79 -0.97
C GLU A 120 -14.65 3.14 -1.55
N MET A 121 -13.75 3.97 -2.07
CA MET A 121 -12.42 3.51 -2.48
C MET A 121 -11.56 3.43 -1.23
N VAL A 122 -11.01 2.25 -0.93
CA VAL A 122 -10.26 2.01 0.30
C VAL A 122 -8.85 1.58 -0.07
N GLN A 123 -7.85 2.22 0.52
CA GLN A 123 -6.46 1.81 0.33
C GLN A 123 -6.31 0.36 0.81
N TYR A 124 -5.80 -0.50 -0.06
CA TYR A 124 -5.59 -1.90 0.27
C TYR A 124 -4.13 -2.12 0.69
N CYS A 125 -3.18 -1.87 -0.20
CA CYS A 125 -1.77 -1.95 0.16
C CYS A 125 -0.90 -1.07 -0.72
N ILE A 126 0.33 -0.81 -0.24
CA ILE A 126 1.33 -0.03 -0.95
C ILE A 126 2.60 -0.87 -0.98
N THR A 127 3.17 -1.05 -2.16
CA THR A 127 4.41 -1.79 -2.32
C THR A 127 5.24 -1.17 -3.43
N VAL A 128 6.52 -1.47 -3.44
CA VAL A 128 7.40 -1.16 -4.55
C VAL A 128 7.79 -2.51 -5.14
N PRO A 129 7.30 -2.85 -6.33
CA PRO A 129 7.60 -4.15 -6.92
C PRO A 129 9.09 -4.33 -7.11
N ASP A 130 9.57 -5.53 -6.84
CA ASP A 130 10.97 -5.86 -7.02
C ASP A 130 11.20 -6.16 -8.48
N GLU A 131 11.92 -5.27 -9.14
CA GLU A 131 12.19 -5.46 -10.55
C GLU A 131 13.45 -6.22 -10.79
N ALA A 132 14.24 -6.28 -9.83
CA ALA A 132 15.48 -6.94 -10.01
C ALA A 132 15.24 -8.35 -9.83
N GLY A 133 14.97 -8.49 -9.14
CA GLY A 133 14.78 -9.71 -9.00
C GLY A 133 13.82 -9.77 -9.85
N SER A 134 13.63 -9.16 -9.97
CA SER A 134 12.62 -9.29 -10.72
C SER A 134 12.94 -9.35 -12.05
N LYS A 135 13.60 -9.22 -11.92
CA LYS A 135 13.79 -9.35 -12.84
C LYS A 135 14.35 -9.90 -13.15
N ASN A 136 14.77 -9.90 -12.47
CA ASN A 136 15.01 -10.29 -12.74
C ASN A 136 14.96 -10.79 -12.84
N LYS A 137 15.27 -10.75 -12.87
CA LYS A 137 15.22 -11.03 -13.12
C LYS A 137 15.43 -11.34 -13.68
N ALA A 138 15.84 -11.25 -13.78
CA ALA A 138 16.03 -11.47 -14.50
C ALA A 138 16.46 -11.68 -14.89
N THR A 139 16.79 -11.46 -14.77
CA THR A 139 17.08 -11.52 -15.33
C THR A 139 17.35 -11.76 -15.55
N THR A 140 17.64 -11.74 -15.49
CA THR A 140 17.79 -11.89 -15.91
C THR A 140 17.94 -12.10 -16.12
N GLU A 141 18.21 -12.09 -16.13
CA GLU A 141 18.21 -12.18 -16.46
C GLU A 141 18.36 -12.30 -16.57
N LYS A 142 18.72 -12.20 -16.65
CA LYS A 142 18.81 -12.28 -16.94
C LYS A 142 18.97 -12.47 -17.16
#